data_cae5abf1bccbc5072f2337e217e9bccf
#
_entry.id   cae5abf1bccbc5072f2337e217e9bccf
#
_cell.length_a   1.000
_cell.length_b   1.000
_cell.length_c   1.000
_cell.angle_alpha   90.00
_cell.angle_beta   90.00
_cell.angle_gamma   90.00
#
_symmetry.space_group_name_H-M   'P 1'
#
loop_
_entity.id
_entity.type
_entity.pdbx_description
1 polymer ?
#
loop_
_entity_poly.entity_id
_entity_poly.type
_entity_poly.pdbx_seq_one_letter_code
_entity_poly.pdbx_strand_id
1 'polypeptide(L)'
;ESSGKIEVQTYGSSQLGKDKELLQKLKLGQVDFALPSSVMSSVSDEFGVFEMPYIIKDREHMKRVQAELGDTFQAAAQAKGYHIVGYFENGFRHITNNTRPINVPSDLEGVKLRTPKSKWRLKMFKLYGANPTPMAFSEVFTALKTGVMDGQENPYAQIASAKFQEVQKYLSITGHVYTPAYILASKKHFDKHPADVLKVVNSCATSTQAFVYRKAAALETELLDVIKAAGV
;
A
#
# COMPACT_ATOMS: atom_id res chain seq x y z
N GLU A 1 -11.59 -11.60 21.41
CA GLU A 1 -10.84 -12.85 21.63
C GLU A 1 -9.94 -12.81 22.89
N SER A 2 -9.42 -11.64 23.29
CA SER A 2 -8.54 -11.51 24.47
C SER A 2 -9.26 -11.33 25.80
N SER A 3 -10.61 -11.27 25.81
CA SER A 3 -11.41 -10.94 27.02
C SER A 3 -10.97 -9.63 27.71
N GLY A 4 -10.60 -8.63 26.89
CA GLY A 4 -10.17 -7.32 27.38
C GLY A 4 -8.71 -7.22 27.84
N LYS A 5 -7.91 -8.29 27.71
CA LYS A 5 -6.47 -8.27 28.09
C LYS A 5 -5.59 -7.53 27.08
N ILE A 6 -6.04 -7.36 25.83
CA ILE A 6 -5.31 -6.67 24.77
C ILE A 6 -6.22 -5.56 24.25
N GLU A 7 -5.73 -4.33 24.29
CA GLU A 7 -6.34 -3.17 23.65
C GLU A 7 -5.49 -2.75 22.46
N VAL A 8 -6.13 -2.47 21.32
CA VAL A 8 -5.44 -1.98 20.12
C VAL A 8 -5.89 -0.55 19.84
N GLN A 9 -4.95 0.40 19.90
CA GLN A 9 -5.18 1.78 19.52
C GLN A 9 -4.71 2.01 18.08
N THR A 10 -5.54 2.65 17.27
CA THR A 10 -5.24 2.89 15.85
C THR A 10 -5.00 4.38 15.59
N TYR A 11 -3.95 4.67 14.80
CA TYR A 11 -3.52 6.02 14.46
C TYR A 11 -3.44 6.14 12.93
N GLY A 12 -4.48 6.75 12.34
CA GLY A 12 -4.58 6.94 10.91
C GLY A 12 -3.85 8.19 10.41
N SER A 13 -3.94 8.43 9.08
CA SER A 13 -3.52 9.69 8.43
C SER A 13 -2.09 10.14 8.77
N SER A 14 -1.16 9.20 8.94
CA SER A 14 0.25 9.46 9.28
C SER A 14 0.47 10.21 10.61
N GLN A 15 -0.45 10.12 11.57
CA GLN A 15 -0.34 10.79 12.88
C GLN A 15 0.94 10.40 13.63
N LEU A 16 1.40 9.16 13.49
CA LEU A 16 2.62 8.68 14.12
C LEU A 16 3.85 8.75 13.20
N GLY A 17 3.74 9.34 12.02
CA GLY A 17 4.82 9.50 11.07
C GLY A 17 4.55 8.90 9.69
N LYS A 18 5.46 9.18 8.75
CA LYS A 18 5.43 8.67 7.37
C LYS A 18 5.89 7.21 7.33
N ASP A 19 5.60 6.48 6.24
CA ASP A 19 5.90 5.04 6.11
C ASP A 19 7.32 4.65 6.54
N LYS A 20 8.35 5.35 6.07
CA LYS A 20 9.75 5.05 6.46
C LYS A 20 10.05 5.34 7.93
N GLU A 21 9.42 6.36 8.49
CA GLU A 21 9.55 6.71 9.91
C GLU A 21 8.86 5.65 10.77
N LEU A 22 7.68 5.15 10.36
CA LEU A 22 6.98 4.07 11.05
C LEU A 22 7.80 2.77 11.04
N LEU A 23 8.47 2.44 9.92
CA LEU A 23 9.37 1.30 9.86
C LEU A 23 10.54 1.43 10.87
N GLN A 24 11.08 2.63 11.06
CA GLN A 24 12.10 2.88 12.08
C GLN A 24 11.52 2.79 13.50
N LYS A 25 10.35 3.38 13.74
CA LYS A 25 9.66 3.33 15.04
C LYS A 25 9.32 1.91 15.48
N LEU A 26 8.94 1.02 14.54
CA LEU A 26 8.79 -0.41 14.80
C LEU A 26 10.08 -1.01 15.37
N LYS A 27 11.23 -0.78 14.70
CA LYS A 27 12.53 -1.32 15.17
C LYS A 27 12.92 -0.82 16.55
N LEU A 28 12.54 0.42 16.88
CA LEU A 28 12.80 1.04 18.18
C LEU A 28 11.78 0.64 19.26
N GLY A 29 10.71 -0.06 18.90
CA GLY A 29 9.62 -0.44 19.82
C GLY A 29 8.76 0.75 20.26
N GLN A 30 8.72 1.82 19.46
CA GLN A 30 7.89 3.00 19.72
C GLN A 30 6.46 2.83 19.18
N VAL A 31 6.26 1.89 18.27
CA VAL A 31 4.96 1.41 17.80
C VAL A 31 5.04 -0.11 17.70
N ASP A 32 3.92 -0.80 17.97
CA ASP A 32 3.86 -2.26 17.96
C ASP A 32 3.61 -2.78 16.55
N PHE A 33 2.75 -2.09 15.78
CA PHE A 33 2.37 -2.46 14.43
C PHE A 33 2.37 -1.26 13.50
N ALA A 34 2.64 -1.52 12.22
CA ALA A 34 2.41 -0.59 11.12
C ALA A 34 1.81 -1.33 9.93
N LEU A 35 1.19 -0.58 9.00
CA LEU A 35 0.54 -1.16 7.82
C LEU A 35 1.19 -0.64 6.51
N PRO A 36 2.50 -0.89 6.28
CA PRO A 36 3.16 -0.50 5.04
C PRO A 36 2.66 -1.32 3.84
N SER A 37 2.82 -0.76 2.64
CA SER A 37 2.55 -1.41 1.37
C SER A 37 3.79 -1.31 0.46
N SER A 38 3.73 -0.55 -0.64
CA SER A 38 4.80 -0.44 -1.66
C SER A 38 6.19 -0.09 -1.10
N VAL A 39 6.28 0.57 0.05
CA VAL A 39 7.56 0.89 0.70
C VAL A 39 8.35 -0.37 1.09
N MET A 40 7.69 -1.53 1.22
CA MET A 40 8.35 -2.80 1.54
C MET A 40 9.37 -3.22 0.47
N SER A 41 9.17 -2.85 -0.80
CA SER A 41 10.16 -3.06 -1.87
C SER A 41 11.47 -2.29 -1.66
N SER A 42 11.48 -1.30 -0.77
CA SER A 42 12.70 -0.61 -0.32
C SER A 42 13.32 -1.23 0.95
N VAL A 43 12.61 -2.15 1.59
CA VAL A 43 13.12 -2.95 2.73
C VAL A 43 13.88 -4.16 2.23
N SER A 44 13.30 -4.91 1.28
CA SER A 44 13.93 -6.05 0.64
C SER A 44 13.44 -6.21 -0.79
N ASP A 45 14.31 -6.68 -1.69
CA ASP A 45 14.03 -6.77 -3.13
C ASP A 45 12.98 -7.83 -3.47
N GLU A 46 12.78 -8.83 -2.62
CA GLU A 46 11.73 -9.85 -2.76
C GLU A 46 10.33 -9.23 -2.87
N PHE A 47 10.09 -8.15 -2.13
CA PHE A 47 8.82 -7.40 -2.23
C PHE A 47 8.67 -6.63 -3.56
N GLY A 48 9.74 -6.55 -4.35
CA GLY A 48 9.72 -5.95 -5.68
C GLY A 48 8.82 -6.68 -6.68
N VAL A 49 8.50 -7.95 -6.45
CA VAL A 49 7.55 -8.70 -7.29
C VAL A 49 6.19 -7.99 -7.38
N PHE A 50 5.73 -7.37 -6.29
CA PHE A 50 4.48 -6.60 -6.25
C PHE A 50 4.58 -5.20 -6.89
N GLU A 51 5.74 -4.83 -7.39
CA GLU A 51 5.97 -3.60 -8.15
C GLU A 51 6.01 -3.86 -9.67
N MET A 52 5.98 -5.13 -10.09
CA MET A 52 6.00 -5.50 -11.50
C MET A 52 4.61 -5.34 -12.11
N PRO A 53 4.49 -4.70 -13.30
CA PRO A 53 3.21 -4.46 -13.91
C PRO A 53 2.53 -5.77 -14.32
N TYR A 54 1.23 -5.87 -14.03
CA TYR A 54 0.33 -6.95 -14.44
C TYR A 54 0.74 -8.36 -14.00
N ILE A 55 1.68 -8.52 -13.02
CA ILE A 55 2.10 -9.84 -12.54
C ILE A 55 1.00 -10.52 -11.72
N ILE A 56 0.26 -9.76 -10.91
CA ILE A 56 -0.89 -10.26 -10.15
C ILE A 56 -2.15 -10.03 -10.97
N LYS A 57 -2.84 -11.11 -11.32
CA LYS A 57 -4.02 -11.08 -12.20
C LYS A 57 -5.29 -10.68 -11.45
N ASP A 58 -5.46 -11.23 -10.25
CA ASP A 58 -6.65 -11.08 -9.42
C ASP A 58 -6.36 -11.44 -7.96
N ARG A 59 -7.33 -11.28 -7.08
CA ARG A 59 -7.23 -11.59 -5.65
C ARG A 59 -6.98 -13.08 -5.37
N GLU A 60 -7.54 -13.96 -6.18
CA GLU A 60 -7.30 -15.41 -6.04
C GLU A 60 -5.87 -15.77 -6.42
N HIS A 61 -5.30 -15.10 -7.45
CA HIS A 61 -3.88 -15.22 -7.76
C HIS A 61 -3.02 -14.73 -6.60
N MET A 62 -3.36 -13.59 -5.99
CA MET A 62 -2.64 -13.10 -4.81
C MET A 62 -2.66 -14.08 -3.64
N LYS A 63 -3.80 -14.73 -3.38
CA LYS A 63 -3.89 -15.78 -2.34
C LYS A 63 -2.95 -16.95 -2.61
N ARG A 64 -2.85 -17.41 -3.87
CA ARG A 64 -1.89 -18.45 -4.25
C ARG A 64 -0.45 -18.00 -4.08
N VAL A 65 -0.12 -16.78 -4.50
CA VAL A 65 1.21 -16.19 -4.31
C VAL A 65 1.57 -16.11 -2.82
N GLN A 66 0.62 -15.71 -1.97
CA GLN A 66 0.83 -15.70 -0.53
C GLN A 66 1.03 -17.10 0.05
N ALA A 67 0.28 -18.09 -0.43
CA ALA A 67 0.42 -19.48 0.02
C ALA A 67 1.77 -20.09 -0.37
N GLU A 68 2.25 -19.82 -1.58
CA GLU A 68 3.50 -20.39 -2.12
C GLU A 68 4.75 -19.63 -1.66
N LEU A 69 4.69 -18.31 -1.56
CA LEU A 69 5.84 -17.45 -1.31
C LEU A 69 5.81 -16.75 0.05
N GLY A 70 4.81 -17.03 0.89
CA GLY A 70 4.64 -16.38 2.18
C GLY A 70 5.87 -16.53 3.09
N ASP A 71 6.45 -17.72 3.14
CA ASP A 71 7.66 -18.01 3.93
C ASP A 71 8.88 -17.25 3.38
N THR A 72 8.99 -17.09 2.06
CA THR A 72 10.04 -16.27 1.43
C THR A 72 9.93 -14.81 1.85
N PHE A 73 8.73 -14.25 1.81
CA PHE A 73 8.49 -12.86 2.24
C PHE A 73 8.71 -12.69 3.74
N GLN A 74 8.30 -13.66 4.55
CA GLN A 74 8.54 -13.65 5.98
C GLN A 74 10.05 -13.68 6.29
N ALA A 75 10.80 -14.56 5.64
CA ALA A 75 12.26 -14.64 5.80
C ALA A 75 12.95 -13.33 5.39
N ALA A 76 12.52 -12.72 4.26
CA ALA A 76 13.02 -11.44 3.78
C ALA A 76 12.75 -10.30 4.77
N ALA A 77 11.54 -10.25 5.36
CA ALA A 77 11.20 -9.29 6.40
C ALA A 77 12.04 -9.49 7.67
N GLN A 78 12.16 -10.74 8.11
CA GLN A 78 12.92 -11.11 9.33
C GLN A 78 14.40 -10.78 9.20
N ALA A 79 15.01 -11.00 8.04
CA ALA A 79 16.39 -10.61 7.77
C ALA A 79 16.64 -9.10 7.92
N LYS A 80 15.58 -8.28 7.83
CA LYS A 80 15.60 -6.83 8.05
C LYS A 80 15.06 -6.40 9.43
N GLY A 81 14.80 -7.36 10.31
CA GLY A 81 14.34 -7.13 11.69
C GLY A 81 12.84 -6.89 11.84
N TYR A 82 12.04 -7.26 10.85
CA TYR A 82 10.59 -7.18 10.88
C TYR A 82 9.94 -8.57 10.94
N HIS A 83 8.67 -8.61 11.31
CA HIS A 83 7.83 -9.79 11.30
C HIS A 83 6.50 -9.45 10.63
N ILE A 84 6.11 -10.23 9.61
CA ILE A 84 4.81 -10.10 8.98
C ILE A 84 3.81 -10.91 9.81
N VAL A 85 2.90 -10.21 10.48
CA VAL A 85 1.83 -10.82 11.28
C VAL A 85 0.66 -11.25 10.41
N GLY A 86 0.43 -10.56 9.31
CA GLY A 86 -0.63 -10.87 8.35
C GLY A 86 -0.59 -9.98 7.12
N TYR A 87 -1.43 -10.33 6.16
CA TYR A 87 -1.59 -9.59 4.90
C TYR A 87 -2.95 -8.94 4.84
N PHE A 88 -2.98 -7.67 4.45
CA PHE A 88 -4.18 -6.96 4.05
C PHE A 88 -4.10 -6.60 2.57
N GLU A 89 -5.15 -6.02 2.04
CA GLU A 89 -5.18 -5.50 0.69
C GLU A 89 -4.97 -3.99 0.68
N ASN A 90 -4.00 -3.52 -0.10
CA ASN A 90 -3.99 -2.15 -0.57
C ASN A 90 -4.79 -2.04 -1.87
N GLY A 91 -4.58 -2.96 -2.82
CA GLY A 91 -5.44 -3.18 -3.99
C GLY A 91 -4.78 -2.93 -5.34
N PHE A 92 -5.59 -3.03 -6.39
CA PHE A 92 -5.21 -2.66 -7.76
C PHE A 92 -5.08 -1.15 -7.89
N ARG A 93 -3.99 -0.71 -8.52
CA ARG A 93 -3.64 0.70 -8.63
C ARG A 93 -4.01 1.27 -9.98
N HIS A 94 -4.53 2.48 -9.96
CA HIS A 94 -4.97 3.26 -11.11
C HIS A 94 -4.30 4.63 -11.10
N ILE A 95 -4.27 5.30 -12.26
CA ILE A 95 -3.58 6.58 -12.42
C ILE A 95 -4.62 7.71 -12.40
N THR A 96 -4.38 8.74 -11.57
CA THR A 96 -5.07 10.02 -11.72
C THR A 96 -4.09 11.12 -12.14
N ASN A 97 -4.53 12.06 -12.96
CA ASN A 97 -3.70 13.18 -13.35
C ASN A 97 -4.53 14.39 -13.85
N ASN A 98 -3.86 15.53 -14.07
CA ASN A 98 -4.47 16.79 -14.55
C ASN A 98 -4.16 17.11 -16.01
N THR A 99 -3.41 16.27 -16.72
CA THR A 99 -2.91 16.57 -18.07
C THR A 99 -3.77 15.96 -19.17
N ARG A 100 -4.02 14.64 -19.12
CA ARG A 100 -4.73 13.89 -20.18
C ARG A 100 -5.16 12.50 -19.70
N PRO A 101 -6.13 11.86 -20.37
CA PRO A 101 -6.37 10.41 -20.19
C PRO A 101 -5.12 9.60 -20.53
N ILE A 102 -4.88 8.50 -19.80
CA ILE A 102 -3.78 7.56 -20.03
C ILE A 102 -4.37 6.23 -20.52
N ASN A 103 -4.23 5.97 -21.81
CA ASN A 103 -4.72 4.75 -22.47
C ASN A 103 -3.58 3.78 -22.81
N VAL A 104 -2.40 4.32 -23.12
CA VAL A 104 -1.18 3.58 -23.43
C VAL A 104 0.00 4.17 -22.64
N PRO A 105 1.09 3.43 -22.46
CA PRO A 105 2.24 3.91 -21.69
C PRO A 105 2.83 5.24 -22.20
N SER A 106 2.83 5.47 -23.52
CA SER A 106 3.33 6.72 -24.12
C SER A 106 2.53 7.97 -23.74
N ASP A 107 1.27 7.82 -23.29
CA ASP A 107 0.47 8.96 -22.80
C ASP A 107 1.05 9.52 -21.48
N LEU A 108 1.92 8.78 -20.83
CA LEU A 108 2.64 9.23 -19.62
C LEU A 108 3.85 10.11 -19.93
N GLU A 109 4.21 10.31 -21.21
CA GLU A 109 5.38 11.09 -21.57
C GLU A 109 5.33 12.50 -20.99
N GLY A 110 6.37 12.86 -20.24
CA GLY A 110 6.53 14.16 -19.59
C GLY A 110 5.67 14.39 -18.35
N VAL A 111 4.73 13.49 -18.01
CA VAL A 111 3.86 13.65 -16.82
C VAL A 111 4.68 13.59 -15.55
N LYS A 112 4.58 14.62 -14.71
CA LYS A 112 5.18 14.64 -13.35
C LYS A 112 4.33 13.77 -12.44
N LEU A 113 4.69 12.50 -12.36
CA LEU A 113 3.91 11.49 -11.63
C LEU A 113 4.49 11.23 -10.24
N ARG A 114 3.71 11.46 -9.20
CA ARG A 114 4.12 11.04 -7.87
C ARG A 114 4.07 9.52 -7.73
N THR A 115 5.10 8.93 -7.16
CA THR A 115 5.16 7.50 -6.82
C THR A 115 5.44 7.31 -5.33
N PRO A 116 5.12 6.15 -4.75
CA PRO A 116 5.66 5.76 -3.45
C PRO A 116 7.20 5.64 -3.51
N LYS A 117 7.84 5.61 -2.34
CA LYS A 117 9.31 5.48 -2.24
C LYS A 117 9.75 4.04 -2.57
N SER A 118 9.68 3.67 -3.84
CA SER A 118 10.07 2.38 -4.41
C SER A 118 10.96 2.58 -5.63
N LYS A 119 12.15 1.95 -5.65
CA LYS A 119 13.05 2.00 -6.81
C LYS A 119 12.45 1.36 -8.06
N TRP A 120 11.67 0.30 -7.89
CA TRP A 120 11.04 -0.44 -8.98
C TRP A 120 9.89 0.35 -9.60
N ARG A 121 9.07 1.04 -8.77
CA ARG A 121 8.02 1.91 -9.26
C ARG A 121 8.58 3.10 -10.05
N LEU A 122 9.67 3.70 -9.55
CA LEU A 122 10.39 4.74 -10.29
C LEU A 122 10.88 4.24 -11.64
N LYS A 123 11.52 3.05 -11.68
CA LYS A 123 12.04 2.44 -12.91
C LYS A 123 10.92 2.20 -13.91
N MET A 124 9.79 1.61 -13.46
CA MET A 124 8.64 1.33 -14.31
C MET A 124 8.11 2.59 -15.00
N PHE A 125 7.80 3.62 -14.24
CA PHE A 125 7.24 4.85 -14.81
C PHE A 125 8.24 5.66 -15.66
N LYS A 126 9.53 5.60 -15.34
CA LYS A 126 10.57 6.13 -16.24
C LYS A 126 10.58 5.43 -17.59
N LEU A 127 10.44 4.11 -17.62
CA LEU A 127 10.36 3.34 -18.87
C LEU A 127 9.10 3.66 -19.69
N TYR A 128 8.02 4.10 -19.02
CA TYR A 128 6.79 4.59 -19.68
C TYR A 128 6.87 6.05 -20.10
N GLY A 129 8.00 6.72 -19.93
CA GLY A 129 8.22 8.13 -20.36
C GLY A 129 7.78 9.19 -19.35
N ALA A 130 7.24 8.79 -18.18
CA ALA A 130 6.88 9.74 -17.14
C ALA A 130 8.11 10.36 -16.46
N ASN A 131 7.88 11.46 -15.74
CA ASN A 131 8.83 12.07 -14.80
C ASN A 131 8.42 11.69 -13.35
N PRO A 132 8.72 10.44 -12.88
CA PRO A 132 8.28 9.98 -11.59
C PRO A 132 9.11 10.60 -10.45
N THR A 133 8.42 11.05 -9.40
CA THR A 133 9.03 11.61 -8.20
C THR A 133 8.55 10.85 -6.96
N PRO A 134 9.45 10.26 -6.15
CA PRO A 134 9.07 9.57 -4.94
C PRO A 134 8.73 10.56 -3.83
N MET A 135 7.52 10.41 -3.25
CA MET A 135 7.02 11.33 -2.23
C MET A 135 6.20 10.57 -1.19
N ALA A 136 6.23 10.99 0.06
CA ALA A 136 5.40 10.40 1.11
C ALA A 136 3.90 10.61 0.81
N PHE A 137 3.05 9.65 1.20
CA PHE A 137 1.61 9.68 0.89
C PHE A 137 0.92 10.94 1.45
N SER A 138 1.27 11.34 2.66
CA SER A 138 0.71 12.53 3.34
C SER A 138 1.02 13.87 2.65
N GLU A 139 1.96 13.90 1.70
CA GLU A 139 2.35 15.11 0.97
C GLU A 139 1.64 15.22 -0.39
N VAL A 140 0.99 14.14 -0.85
CA VAL A 140 0.50 14.01 -2.23
C VAL A 140 -0.64 14.99 -2.52
N PHE A 141 -1.63 15.10 -1.64
CA PHE A 141 -2.76 16.00 -1.88
C PHE A 141 -2.30 17.44 -2.14
N THR A 142 -1.40 17.95 -1.31
CA THR A 142 -0.85 19.30 -1.49
C THR A 142 -0.06 19.43 -2.78
N ALA A 143 0.77 18.43 -3.12
CA ALA A 143 1.56 18.45 -4.35
C ALA A 143 0.69 18.44 -5.62
N LEU A 144 -0.42 17.70 -5.61
CA LEU A 144 -1.41 17.69 -6.69
C LEU A 144 -2.17 19.03 -6.77
N LYS A 145 -2.64 19.53 -5.64
CA LYS A 145 -3.39 20.79 -5.55
C LYS A 145 -2.58 21.99 -6.02
N THR A 146 -1.29 22.02 -5.73
CA THR A 146 -0.39 23.13 -6.12
C THR A 146 0.26 22.95 -7.50
N GLY A 147 0.02 21.83 -8.19
CA GLY A 147 0.61 21.56 -9.50
C GLY A 147 2.12 21.20 -9.47
N VAL A 148 2.68 20.94 -8.28
CA VAL A 148 4.04 20.38 -8.17
C VAL A 148 4.11 19.02 -8.82
N MET A 149 3.06 18.20 -8.66
CA MET A 149 2.83 16.95 -9.38
C MET A 149 1.60 17.08 -10.26
N ASP A 150 1.66 16.48 -11.46
CA ASP A 150 0.52 16.43 -12.38
C ASP A 150 -0.42 15.28 -12.02
N GLY A 151 0.11 14.20 -11.47
CA GLY A 151 -0.66 12.99 -11.16
C GLY A 151 -0.01 12.10 -10.11
N GLN A 152 -0.72 11.05 -9.78
CA GLN A 152 -0.33 9.99 -8.85
C GLN A 152 -0.95 8.65 -9.27
N GLU A 153 -0.59 7.55 -8.61
CA GLU A 153 -1.18 6.25 -8.82
C GLU A 153 -1.47 5.57 -7.47
N ASN A 154 -2.68 5.08 -7.29
CA ASN A 154 -3.14 4.40 -6.08
C ASN A 154 -4.41 3.58 -6.36
N PRO A 155 -4.78 2.66 -5.45
CA PRO A 155 -6.11 2.05 -5.44
C PRO A 155 -7.22 3.06 -5.14
N TYR A 156 -8.46 2.74 -5.52
CA TYR A 156 -9.62 3.60 -5.29
C TYR A 156 -9.79 3.99 -3.82
N ALA A 157 -9.56 3.06 -2.89
CA ALA A 157 -9.66 3.35 -1.46
C ALA A 157 -8.70 4.47 -1.01
N GLN A 158 -7.48 4.49 -1.57
CA GLN A 158 -6.50 5.53 -1.27
C GLN A 158 -6.84 6.86 -1.97
N ILE A 159 -7.33 6.79 -3.21
CA ILE A 159 -7.77 7.98 -3.96
C ILE A 159 -8.92 8.66 -3.20
N ALA A 160 -9.96 7.90 -2.84
CA ALA A 160 -11.13 8.43 -2.16
C ALA A 160 -10.83 8.94 -0.74
N SER A 161 -10.09 8.15 0.08
CA SER A 161 -9.78 8.53 1.46
C SER A 161 -8.88 9.75 1.57
N ALA A 162 -7.95 9.92 0.64
CA ALA A 162 -7.07 11.09 0.55
C ALA A 162 -7.66 12.23 -0.29
N LYS A 163 -8.88 12.07 -0.81
CA LYS A 163 -9.62 13.07 -1.59
C LYS A 163 -8.88 13.55 -2.84
N PHE A 164 -8.09 12.67 -3.47
CA PHE A 164 -7.34 13.06 -4.68
C PHE A 164 -8.27 13.44 -5.82
N GLN A 165 -9.48 12.86 -5.89
CA GLN A 165 -10.51 13.23 -6.86
C GLN A 165 -10.92 14.70 -6.79
N GLU A 166 -10.71 15.40 -5.66
CA GLU A 166 -11.02 16.84 -5.55
C GLU A 166 -9.97 17.73 -6.26
N VAL A 167 -8.80 17.17 -6.61
CA VAL A 167 -7.66 17.90 -7.16
C VAL A 167 -7.09 17.25 -8.43
N GLN A 168 -7.81 16.29 -9.01
CA GLN A 168 -7.44 15.58 -10.25
C GLN A 168 -8.58 15.65 -11.26
N LYS A 169 -8.27 15.64 -12.56
CA LYS A 169 -9.23 15.76 -13.66
C LYS A 169 -9.53 14.46 -14.38
N TYR A 170 -8.57 13.54 -14.38
CA TYR A 170 -8.65 12.28 -15.13
C TYR A 170 -8.32 11.11 -14.23
N LEU A 171 -9.16 10.08 -14.30
CA LEU A 171 -8.89 8.75 -13.77
C LEU A 171 -8.73 7.77 -14.92
N SER A 172 -7.58 7.14 -15.04
CA SER A 172 -7.32 6.05 -15.99
C SER A 172 -7.30 4.73 -15.23
N ILE A 173 -8.26 3.86 -15.52
CA ILE A 173 -8.44 2.56 -14.85
C ILE A 173 -7.44 1.57 -15.44
N THR A 174 -6.20 1.67 -15.02
CA THR A 174 -5.08 0.91 -15.60
C THR A 174 -4.89 -0.47 -14.94
N GLY A 175 -5.19 -0.61 -13.66
CA GLY A 175 -4.93 -1.86 -12.92
C GLY A 175 -3.48 -2.33 -13.02
N HIS A 176 -2.54 -1.43 -13.28
CA HIS A 176 -1.18 -1.73 -13.71
C HIS A 176 -0.35 -2.49 -12.67
N VAL A 177 -0.70 -2.39 -11.39
CA VAL A 177 -0.04 -3.11 -10.29
C VAL A 177 -1.06 -3.43 -9.20
N TYR A 178 -0.98 -4.63 -8.63
CA TYR A 178 -1.63 -4.97 -7.38
C TYR A 178 -0.62 -4.90 -6.24
N THR A 179 -0.97 -4.26 -5.15
CA THR A 179 -0.12 -4.17 -3.95
C THR A 179 -0.82 -4.72 -2.72
N PRO A 180 -0.19 -5.66 -1.98
CA PRO A 180 -0.64 -6.01 -0.64
C PRO A 180 -0.30 -4.89 0.35
N ALA A 181 -0.95 -4.91 1.51
CA ALA A 181 -0.51 -4.22 2.71
C ALA A 181 -0.12 -5.28 3.76
N TYR A 182 0.78 -4.95 4.65
CA TYR A 182 1.33 -5.90 5.61
C TYR A 182 1.06 -5.42 7.03
N ILE A 183 0.47 -6.27 7.87
CA ILE A 183 0.52 -6.03 9.31
C ILE A 183 1.94 -6.37 9.74
N LEU A 184 2.77 -5.35 9.91
CA LEU A 184 4.19 -5.50 10.17
C LEU A 184 4.49 -5.14 11.62
N ALA A 185 5.26 -5.98 12.30
CA ALA A 185 5.78 -5.76 13.64
C ALA A 185 7.32 -5.73 13.63
N SER A 186 7.91 -5.25 14.71
CA SER A 186 9.34 -5.48 14.98
C SER A 186 9.55 -6.93 15.42
N LYS A 187 10.41 -7.69 14.72
CA LYS A 187 10.75 -9.06 15.14
C LYS A 187 11.22 -9.11 16.59
N LYS A 188 12.16 -8.23 16.95
CA LYS A 188 12.77 -8.17 18.28
C LYS A 188 11.76 -7.90 19.41
N HIS A 189 10.77 -7.04 19.15
CA HIS A 189 9.79 -6.65 20.18
C HIS A 189 8.61 -7.60 20.19
N PHE A 190 8.14 -8.04 19.01
CA PHE A 190 7.03 -8.96 18.86
C PHE A 190 7.32 -10.31 19.53
N ASP A 191 8.48 -10.89 19.29
CA ASP A 191 8.89 -12.20 19.83
C ASP A 191 9.01 -12.21 21.38
N LYS A 192 8.97 -11.06 22.04
CA LYS A 192 9.03 -10.95 23.52
C LYS A 192 7.67 -11.06 24.20
N HIS A 193 6.59 -10.95 23.45
CA HIS A 193 5.26 -11.07 24.04
C HIS A 193 4.98 -12.49 24.50
N PRO A 194 4.15 -12.68 25.57
CA PRO A 194 3.72 -13.99 26.02
C PRO A 194 3.05 -14.79 24.91
N ALA A 195 3.20 -16.10 24.93
CA ALA A 195 2.70 -17.00 23.90
C ALA A 195 1.17 -16.91 23.70
N ASP A 196 0.41 -16.68 24.76
CA ASP A 196 -1.03 -16.49 24.71
C ASP A 196 -1.42 -15.17 23.98
N VAL A 197 -0.65 -14.09 24.19
CA VAL A 197 -0.81 -12.82 23.47
C VAL A 197 -0.52 -13.00 21.98
N LEU A 198 0.62 -13.63 21.64
CA LEU A 198 1.00 -13.92 20.26
C LEU A 198 -0.05 -14.77 19.54
N LYS A 199 -0.60 -15.78 20.22
CA LYS A 199 -1.65 -16.64 19.70
C LYS A 199 -2.90 -15.82 19.34
N VAL A 200 -3.36 -14.94 20.22
CA VAL A 200 -4.52 -14.08 19.97
C VAL A 200 -4.27 -13.12 18.81
N VAL A 201 -3.11 -12.45 18.79
CA VAL A 201 -2.77 -11.50 17.73
C VAL A 201 -2.73 -12.19 16.37
N ASN A 202 -2.07 -13.34 16.25
CA ASN A 202 -1.99 -14.11 15.01
C ASN A 202 -3.36 -14.64 14.55
N SER A 203 -4.19 -15.12 15.46
CA SER A 203 -5.56 -15.55 15.17
C SER A 203 -6.41 -14.37 14.65
N CYS A 204 -6.34 -13.24 15.32
CA CYS A 204 -7.05 -12.02 14.88
C CYS A 204 -6.55 -11.54 13.52
N ALA A 205 -5.25 -11.54 13.26
CA ALA A 205 -4.70 -11.14 11.96
C ALA A 205 -5.22 -12.03 10.83
N THR A 206 -5.23 -13.35 11.04
CA THR A 206 -5.74 -14.33 10.07
C THR A 206 -7.23 -14.14 9.78
N SER A 207 -8.05 -14.03 10.82
CA SER A 207 -9.50 -13.86 10.66
C SER A 207 -9.85 -12.50 10.02
N THR A 208 -9.14 -11.45 10.39
CA THR A 208 -9.31 -10.10 9.85
C THR A 208 -8.88 -10.02 8.39
N GLN A 209 -7.86 -10.75 7.97
CA GLN A 209 -7.42 -10.80 6.58
C GLN A 209 -8.57 -11.17 5.63
N ALA A 210 -9.30 -12.24 5.92
CA ALA A 210 -10.42 -12.68 5.09
C ALA A 210 -11.55 -11.62 5.04
N PHE A 211 -11.79 -10.93 6.15
CA PHE A 211 -12.75 -9.83 6.21
C PHE A 211 -12.31 -8.65 5.33
N VAL A 212 -11.04 -8.22 5.45
CA VAL A 212 -10.48 -7.08 4.68
C VAL A 212 -10.54 -7.35 3.19
N TYR A 213 -10.16 -8.54 2.73
CA TYR A 213 -10.24 -8.90 1.30
C TYR A 213 -11.68 -8.84 0.76
N ARG A 214 -12.66 -9.38 1.51
CA ARG A 214 -14.07 -9.29 1.11
C ARG A 214 -14.57 -7.85 1.10
N LYS A 215 -14.22 -7.06 2.11
CA LYS A 215 -14.65 -5.66 2.22
C LYS A 215 -14.03 -4.79 1.13
N ALA A 216 -12.74 -4.98 0.83
CA ALA A 216 -12.06 -4.28 -0.25
C ALA A 216 -12.71 -4.56 -1.61
N ALA A 217 -13.01 -5.83 -1.91
CA ALA A 217 -13.70 -6.21 -3.13
C ALA A 217 -15.12 -5.60 -3.23
N ALA A 218 -15.88 -5.62 -2.13
CA ALA A 218 -17.24 -5.08 -2.10
C ALA A 218 -17.28 -3.56 -2.27
N LEU A 219 -16.27 -2.84 -1.74
CA LEU A 219 -16.20 -1.38 -1.82
C LEU A 219 -15.67 -0.86 -3.17
N GLU A 220 -15.12 -1.70 -4.02
CA GLU A 220 -14.41 -1.26 -5.23
C GLU A 220 -15.34 -0.47 -6.19
N THR A 221 -16.56 -0.95 -6.40
CA THR A 221 -17.55 -0.25 -7.23
C THR A 221 -18.03 1.03 -6.56
N GLU A 222 -18.39 0.99 -5.29
CA GLU A 222 -18.84 2.16 -4.53
C GLU A 222 -17.80 3.29 -4.55
N LEU A 223 -16.53 2.95 -4.31
CA LEU A 223 -15.45 3.91 -4.30
C LEU A 223 -15.17 4.49 -5.68
N LEU A 224 -15.29 3.69 -6.74
CA LEU A 224 -15.20 4.18 -8.11
C LEU A 224 -16.32 5.18 -8.42
N ASP A 225 -17.54 4.90 -7.98
CA ASP A 225 -18.68 5.80 -8.18
C ASP A 225 -18.50 7.11 -7.40
N VAL A 226 -17.97 7.06 -6.18
CA VAL A 226 -17.60 8.27 -5.40
C VAL A 226 -16.58 9.12 -6.14
N ILE A 227 -15.55 8.49 -6.74
CA ILE A 227 -14.51 9.21 -7.50
C ILE A 227 -15.12 9.84 -8.75
N LYS A 228 -15.93 9.10 -9.53
CA LYS A 228 -16.62 9.62 -10.73
C LYS A 228 -17.58 10.76 -10.41
N ALA A 229 -18.32 10.65 -9.30
CA ALA A 229 -19.25 11.70 -8.87
C ALA A 229 -18.55 13.03 -8.55
N ALA A 230 -17.25 13.01 -8.24
CA ALA A 230 -16.44 14.22 -8.07
C ALA A 230 -16.02 14.90 -9.40
N GLY A 231 -16.34 14.30 -10.55
CA GLY A 231 -16.06 14.86 -11.87
C GLY A 231 -14.74 14.43 -12.49
N VAL A 232 -14.17 13.33 -12.00
CA VAL A 232 -12.89 12.78 -12.51
C VAL A 232 -13.14 11.70 -13.56
#